data_ef4cd934516d0d75bf4cde6dfe1785bc
#
_entry.id   ef4cd934516d0d75bf4cde6dfe1785bc
#
_cell.length_a   1.000
_cell.length_b   1.000
_cell.length_c   1.000
_cell.angle_alpha   90.00
_cell.angle_beta   90.00
_cell.angle_gamma   90.00
#
_symmetry.space_group_name_H-M   'P 1'
#
loop_
_entity.id
_entity.type
_entity.pdbx_description
1 polymer ?
#
loop_
_entity_poly.entity_id
_entity_poly.type
_entity_poly.pdbx_seq_one_letter_code
_entity_poly.pdbx_strand_id
1 'polypeptide(L)'
;MNKSSQQGLTLLELMVALVLGLLIVAAGLAVFLNAQRAMGFQTSMGDIQQNANFGLSMLTQDLRHANLNTPSAQRVNNKLVGSGIAFDGVNFPSSVNTNTDDSFTAQRASDDATKGKSDQITMQFMPDVRGADQFDCEGNAMVAGRTYVYRYYVDKLPDNQQIEGSLDRFGLYCDAGFYVDSSNSVVGLGANGQLIIQNVDAFKVRLLVKNPDGNLRYTTIDEYLASMPVSVVDEKQYVNVVGIELGLLVTSAQSIGADASLNTRTEYMIAGQEVELQDNTNNGKYLRQAITQVVGLRNTLGAE
;
A
#
# COMPACT_ATOMS: atom_id res chain seq x y z
N MET A 1 32.10 -64.29 -44.64
CA MET A 1 31.02 -63.87 -43.78
C MET A 1 31.50 -64.05 -42.36
N ASN A 2 31.95 -62.95 -41.68
CA ASN A 2 32.38 -63.01 -40.29
C ASN A 2 31.11 -62.97 -39.41
N LYS A 3 30.84 -64.05 -38.67
CA LYS A 3 29.85 -64.08 -37.64
C LYS A 3 30.40 -63.32 -36.39
N SER A 4 29.95 -62.13 -36.19
CA SER A 4 30.19 -61.43 -34.93
C SER A 4 29.44 -62.18 -33.78
N SER A 5 30.21 -62.73 -32.87
CA SER A 5 29.67 -63.35 -31.65
C SER A 5 28.98 -62.25 -30.81
N GLN A 6 27.67 -62.33 -30.65
CA GLN A 6 26.92 -61.52 -29.65
C GLN A 6 27.34 -61.97 -28.26
N GLN A 7 28.07 -61.13 -27.53
CA GLN A 7 28.29 -61.31 -26.10
C GLN A 7 27.05 -60.80 -25.34
N GLY A 8 26.39 -61.67 -24.63
CA GLY A 8 25.24 -61.32 -23.78
C GLY A 8 25.72 -60.50 -22.59
N LEU A 9 24.94 -59.49 -22.18
CA LEU A 9 25.17 -58.71 -20.98
C LEU A 9 25.05 -59.62 -19.72
N THR A 10 25.95 -59.43 -18.78
CA THR A 10 25.88 -60.11 -17.49
C THR A 10 24.76 -59.46 -16.61
N LEU A 11 24.16 -60.25 -15.74
CA LEU A 11 23.13 -59.77 -14.79
C LEU A 11 23.69 -58.65 -13.92
N LEU A 12 24.97 -58.72 -13.54
CA LEU A 12 25.65 -57.68 -12.75
C LEU A 12 25.73 -56.34 -13.53
N GLU A 13 26.08 -56.41 -14.83
CA GLU A 13 26.22 -55.24 -15.68
C GLU A 13 24.87 -54.51 -15.85
N LEU A 14 23.79 -55.28 -15.98
CA LEU A 14 22.42 -54.74 -16.03
C LEU A 14 22.02 -54.08 -14.73
N MET A 15 22.34 -54.69 -13.55
CA MET A 15 22.09 -54.11 -12.26
C MET A 15 22.85 -52.80 -12.03
N VAL A 16 24.15 -52.74 -12.41
CA VAL A 16 24.95 -51.53 -12.30
C VAL A 16 24.42 -50.44 -13.18
N ALA A 17 24.06 -50.74 -14.44
CA ALA A 17 23.50 -49.79 -15.38
C ALA A 17 22.15 -49.21 -14.86
N LEU A 18 21.31 -50.05 -14.26
CA LEU A 18 20.03 -49.62 -13.69
C LEU A 18 20.23 -48.68 -12.47
N VAL A 19 21.15 -49.01 -11.56
CA VAL A 19 21.48 -48.14 -10.40
C VAL A 19 22.05 -46.80 -10.87
N LEU A 20 22.98 -46.79 -11.83
CA LEU A 20 23.53 -45.53 -12.36
C LEU A 20 22.45 -44.71 -13.09
N GLY A 21 21.59 -45.38 -13.85
CA GLY A 21 20.45 -44.73 -14.52
C GLY A 21 19.50 -44.07 -13.49
N LEU A 22 19.14 -44.75 -12.40
CA LEU A 22 18.32 -44.19 -11.35
C LEU A 22 18.97 -42.99 -10.65
N LEU A 23 20.29 -43.05 -10.41
CA LEU A 23 21.02 -41.91 -9.80
C LEU A 23 20.97 -40.67 -10.69
N ILE A 24 21.17 -40.85 -12.02
CA ILE A 24 21.09 -39.74 -12.98
C ILE A 24 19.70 -39.15 -13.04
N VAL A 25 18.65 -39.99 -13.06
CA VAL A 25 17.24 -39.53 -13.06
C VAL A 25 16.94 -38.80 -11.76
N ALA A 26 17.35 -39.34 -10.61
CA ALA A 26 17.14 -38.67 -9.30
C ALA A 26 17.83 -37.31 -9.23
N ALA A 27 19.08 -37.19 -9.71
CA ALA A 27 19.80 -35.93 -9.81
C ALA A 27 19.10 -34.93 -10.74
N GLY A 28 18.64 -35.38 -11.92
CA GLY A 28 17.89 -34.56 -12.87
C GLY A 28 16.58 -34.05 -12.29
N LEU A 29 15.83 -34.91 -11.55
CA LEU A 29 14.58 -34.53 -10.89
C LEU A 29 14.82 -33.49 -9.77
N ALA A 30 15.90 -33.65 -9.00
CA ALA A 30 16.26 -32.67 -7.95
C ALA A 30 16.55 -31.29 -8.55
N VAL A 31 17.32 -31.21 -9.65
CA VAL A 31 17.59 -29.97 -10.37
C VAL A 31 16.31 -29.36 -10.93
N PHE A 32 15.45 -30.17 -11.52
CA PHE A 32 14.17 -29.70 -12.06
C PHE A 32 13.25 -29.10 -10.98
N LEU A 33 13.11 -29.77 -9.84
CA LEU A 33 12.30 -29.27 -8.71
C LEU A 33 12.87 -27.96 -8.16
N ASN A 34 14.18 -27.83 -8.03
CA ASN A 34 14.81 -26.60 -7.59
C ASN A 34 14.61 -25.45 -8.61
N ALA A 35 14.69 -25.75 -9.91
CA ALA A 35 14.40 -24.75 -10.94
C ALA A 35 12.95 -24.27 -10.92
N GLN A 36 11.98 -25.18 -10.70
CA GLN A 36 10.58 -24.80 -10.56
C GLN A 36 10.33 -23.91 -9.34
N ARG A 37 10.94 -24.22 -8.18
CA ARG A 37 10.85 -23.37 -6.98
C ARG A 37 11.44 -21.98 -7.22
N ALA A 38 12.61 -21.90 -7.85
CA ALA A 38 13.25 -20.64 -8.19
C ALA A 38 12.40 -19.80 -9.14
N MET A 39 11.76 -20.42 -10.14
CA MET A 39 10.84 -19.76 -11.06
C MET A 39 9.60 -19.22 -10.33
N GLY A 40 8.99 -20.01 -9.44
CA GLY A 40 7.84 -19.58 -8.62
C GLY A 40 8.18 -18.38 -7.74
N PHE A 41 9.37 -18.39 -7.13
CA PHE A 41 9.86 -17.26 -6.33
C PHE A 41 10.04 -15.99 -7.18
N GLN A 42 10.69 -16.11 -8.34
CA GLN A 42 10.94 -14.97 -9.24
C GLN A 42 9.62 -14.38 -9.78
N THR A 43 8.67 -15.24 -10.16
CA THR A 43 7.34 -14.79 -10.62
C THR A 43 6.62 -14.04 -9.50
N SER A 44 6.58 -14.60 -8.29
CA SER A 44 5.93 -13.97 -7.14
C SER A 44 6.57 -12.61 -6.79
N MET A 45 7.89 -12.50 -6.88
CA MET A 45 8.59 -11.22 -6.67
C MET A 45 8.26 -10.20 -7.76
N GLY A 46 8.20 -10.65 -9.02
CA GLY A 46 7.81 -9.80 -10.15
C GLY A 46 6.38 -9.26 -9.99
N ASP A 47 5.43 -10.10 -9.61
CA ASP A 47 4.04 -9.73 -9.37
C ASP A 47 3.90 -8.69 -8.24
N ILE A 48 4.60 -8.92 -7.11
CA ILE A 48 4.64 -7.96 -5.99
C ILE A 48 5.14 -6.60 -6.47
N GLN A 49 6.26 -6.56 -7.17
CA GLN A 49 6.87 -5.30 -7.64
C GLN A 49 5.98 -4.58 -8.66
N GLN A 50 5.38 -5.31 -9.58
CA GLN A 50 4.50 -4.73 -10.60
C GLN A 50 3.25 -4.13 -9.96
N ASN A 51 2.56 -4.87 -9.11
CA ASN A 51 1.34 -4.41 -8.44
C ASN A 51 1.60 -3.21 -7.53
N ALA A 52 2.65 -3.28 -6.72
CA ALA A 52 2.99 -2.20 -5.80
C ALA A 52 3.44 -0.93 -6.53
N ASN A 53 4.28 -1.04 -7.56
CA ASN A 53 4.74 0.12 -8.33
C ASN A 53 3.59 0.81 -9.06
N PHE A 54 2.66 0.05 -9.63
CA PHE A 54 1.49 0.61 -10.29
C PHE A 54 0.63 1.42 -9.30
N GLY A 55 0.24 0.80 -8.20
CA GLY A 55 -0.62 1.47 -7.22
C GLY A 55 0.06 2.63 -6.51
N LEU A 56 1.35 2.52 -6.15
CA LEU A 56 2.12 3.64 -5.60
C LEU A 56 2.26 4.79 -6.60
N SER A 57 2.34 4.50 -7.90
CA SER A 57 2.37 5.53 -8.94
C SER A 57 1.06 6.31 -8.96
N MET A 58 -0.11 5.65 -8.90
CA MET A 58 -1.41 6.30 -8.81
C MET A 58 -1.52 7.15 -7.54
N LEU A 59 -1.27 6.56 -6.38
CA LEU A 59 -1.32 7.28 -5.10
C LEU A 59 -0.35 8.47 -5.05
N THR A 60 0.84 8.34 -5.63
CA THR A 60 1.81 9.44 -5.76
C THR A 60 1.27 10.56 -6.65
N GLN A 61 0.63 10.22 -7.75
CA GLN A 61 0.02 11.21 -8.65
C GLN A 61 -1.09 11.98 -7.93
N ASP A 62 -1.96 11.30 -7.21
CA ASP A 62 -3.04 11.93 -6.47
C ASP A 62 -2.52 12.81 -5.33
N LEU A 63 -1.54 12.33 -4.56
CA LEU A 63 -0.90 13.15 -3.52
C LEU A 63 -0.24 14.42 -4.06
N ARG A 64 0.25 14.41 -5.29
CA ARG A 64 0.77 15.65 -5.93
C ARG A 64 -0.33 16.66 -6.26
N HIS A 65 -1.58 16.22 -6.38
CA HIS A 65 -2.74 17.10 -6.52
C HIS A 65 -3.25 17.59 -5.16
N ALA A 66 -2.90 16.97 -4.06
CA ALA A 66 -3.32 17.43 -2.73
C ALA A 66 -3.04 18.93 -2.55
N ASN A 67 -3.98 19.64 -1.94
CA ASN A 67 -3.94 21.09 -1.72
C ASN A 67 -4.05 21.96 -2.98
N LEU A 68 -4.33 21.38 -4.15
CA LEU A 68 -4.52 22.15 -5.38
C LEU A 68 -5.81 22.96 -5.30
N ASN A 69 -5.73 24.27 -5.55
CA ASN A 69 -6.86 25.21 -5.58
C ASN A 69 -7.75 25.19 -4.33
N THR A 70 -7.24 24.76 -3.19
CA THR A 70 -7.97 24.78 -1.91
C THR A 70 -7.76 26.10 -1.17
N PRO A 71 -8.64 26.50 -0.23
CA PRO A 71 -8.52 27.76 0.50
C PRO A 71 -7.41 27.80 1.57
N SER A 72 -6.62 26.74 1.74
CA SER A 72 -5.59 26.61 2.78
C SER A 72 -4.38 27.55 2.61
N ALA A 73 -4.38 28.43 1.63
CA ALA A 73 -3.26 29.33 1.30
C ALA A 73 -1.92 28.58 1.14
N GLN A 74 -1.95 27.45 0.45
CA GLN A 74 -0.79 26.59 0.16
C GLN A 74 -0.08 26.01 1.39
N ARG A 75 -0.78 25.90 2.52
CA ARG A 75 -0.29 25.25 3.73
C ARG A 75 -1.11 23.99 4.02
N VAL A 76 -0.43 22.97 4.54
CA VAL A 76 -1.07 21.71 4.92
C VAL A 76 -0.83 21.44 6.40
N ASN A 77 -1.88 21.52 7.19
CA ASN A 77 -1.88 21.19 8.61
C ASN A 77 -3.30 20.91 9.12
N ASN A 78 -3.43 20.47 10.38
CA ASN A 78 -4.72 20.13 10.98
C ASN A 78 -5.52 21.34 11.52
N LYS A 79 -5.14 22.59 11.21
CA LYS A 79 -5.80 23.82 11.72
C LYS A 79 -6.43 24.65 10.61
N LEU A 80 -6.10 24.40 9.35
CA LEU A 80 -6.55 25.20 8.23
C LEU A 80 -7.71 24.52 7.48
N VAL A 81 -8.76 25.28 7.21
CA VAL A 81 -9.83 24.85 6.30
C VAL A 81 -9.26 24.68 4.90
N GLY A 82 -9.64 23.60 4.23
CA GLY A 82 -9.15 23.26 2.90
C GLY A 82 -7.71 22.73 2.87
N SER A 83 -7.14 22.36 4.02
CA SER A 83 -5.84 21.69 4.07
C SER A 83 -5.83 20.46 3.16
N GLY A 84 -4.85 20.36 2.26
CA GLY A 84 -4.77 19.30 1.27
C GLY A 84 -4.67 17.88 1.83
N ILE A 85 -4.28 17.74 3.11
CA ILE A 85 -4.42 16.51 3.90
C ILE A 85 -5.39 16.82 5.01
N ALA A 86 -6.43 16.00 5.14
CA ALA A 86 -7.47 16.14 6.14
C ALA A 86 -7.16 15.30 7.37
N PHE A 87 -6.97 15.93 8.52
CA PHE A 87 -6.66 15.29 9.80
C PHE A 87 -7.83 15.28 10.77
N ASP A 88 -8.73 16.24 10.60
CA ASP A 88 -9.96 16.35 11.41
C ASP A 88 -11.02 17.21 10.69
N GLY A 89 -12.19 17.40 11.35
CA GLY A 89 -13.30 18.20 10.81
C GLY A 89 -12.97 19.66 10.54
N VAL A 90 -11.96 20.24 11.20
CA VAL A 90 -11.53 21.63 10.97
C VAL A 90 -10.97 21.83 9.57
N ASN A 91 -10.45 20.78 8.95
CA ASN A 91 -9.92 20.84 7.59
C ASN A 91 -11.01 20.97 6.50
N PHE A 92 -12.29 20.87 6.87
CA PHE A 92 -13.44 21.05 5.98
C PHE A 92 -14.17 22.36 6.28
N PRO A 93 -14.95 22.91 5.34
CA PRO A 93 -15.84 24.02 5.62
C PRO A 93 -16.80 23.68 6.76
N SER A 94 -17.13 24.64 7.59
CA SER A 94 -18.02 24.45 8.77
C SER A 94 -19.43 23.96 8.41
N SER A 95 -19.85 24.12 7.14
CA SER A 95 -21.09 23.57 6.60
C SER A 95 -21.05 22.06 6.40
N VAL A 96 -19.84 21.50 6.19
CA VAL A 96 -19.63 20.08 5.87
C VAL A 96 -19.51 19.27 7.14
N ASN A 97 -20.51 18.44 7.41
CA ASN A 97 -20.48 17.52 8.53
C ASN A 97 -19.60 16.30 8.21
N THR A 98 -18.54 16.10 8.97
CA THR A 98 -17.56 15.01 8.82
C THR A 98 -17.53 14.14 10.10
N ASN A 99 -18.66 13.81 10.64
CA ASN A 99 -18.81 13.16 11.96
C ASN A 99 -18.28 11.72 12.06
N THR A 100 -17.46 11.24 11.12
CA THR A 100 -16.88 9.90 11.19
C THR A 100 -15.37 9.99 11.27
N ASP A 101 -14.78 9.50 12.36
CA ASP A 101 -13.33 9.35 12.53
C ASP A 101 -12.68 8.55 11.38
N ASP A 102 -13.48 7.73 10.69
CA ASP A 102 -13.07 6.96 9.52
C ASP A 102 -12.76 7.82 8.27
N SER A 103 -13.07 9.12 8.29
CA SER A 103 -12.87 10.01 7.13
C SER A 103 -11.54 10.76 7.13
N PHE A 104 -10.72 10.63 8.17
CA PHE A 104 -9.53 11.46 8.36
C PHE A 104 -8.23 10.66 8.21
N THR A 105 -7.14 11.39 7.98
CA THR A 105 -5.79 10.83 8.04
C THR A 105 -5.48 10.45 9.49
N ALA A 106 -5.40 9.15 9.75
CA ALA A 106 -5.20 8.58 11.07
C ALA A 106 -4.66 7.15 10.98
N GLN A 107 -4.26 6.60 12.12
CA GLN A 107 -4.09 5.16 12.27
C GLN A 107 -5.49 4.52 12.34
N ARG A 108 -5.81 3.67 11.36
CA ARG A 108 -7.14 3.07 11.27
C ARG A 108 -7.28 1.88 12.23
N ALA A 109 -8.50 1.74 12.80
CA ALA A 109 -8.82 0.64 13.71
C ALA A 109 -9.23 -0.67 13.01
N SER A 110 -9.13 -0.74 11.67
CA SER A 110 -9.61 -1.89 10.88
C SER A 110 -8.77 -3.15 11.04
N ASP A 111 -9.39 -4.27 10.71
CA ASP A 111 -8.72 -5.55 10.57
C ASP A 111 -7.76 -5.49 9.38
N ASP A 112 -6.49 -5.75 9.65
CA ASP A 112 -5.46 -5.96 8.65
C ASP A 112 -4.63 -7.20 9.02
N ALA A 113 -3.65 -7.55 8.20
CA ALA A 113 -2.81 -8.73 8.43
C ALA A 113 -1.80 -8.54 9.57
N THR A 114 -1.82 -7.41 10.29
CA THR A 114 -0.81 -7.05 11.27
C THR A 114 -1.37 -6.92 12.68
N LYS A 115 -0.53 -7.03 13.69
CA LYS A 115 -0.89 -6.76 15.10
C LYS A 115 -1.04 -5.26 15.37
N GLY A 116 -0.39 -4.43 14.56
CA GLY A 116 -0.51 -2.98 14.57
C GLY A 116 -1.45 -2.52 13.46
N LYS A 117 -2.23 -1.49 13.73
CA LYS A 117 -3.20 -0.94 12.78
C LYS A 117 -2.52 -0.35 11.55
N SER A 118 -3.07 -0.55 10.37
CA SER A 118 -2.71 0.21 9.18
C SER A 118 -3.14 1.67 9.32
N ASP A 119 -2.42 2.55 8.64
CA ASP A 119 -2.80 3.95 8.55
C ASP A 119 -3.78 4.13 7.39
N GLN A 120 -4.50 5.25 7.41
CA GLN A 120 -5.22 5.77 6.26
C GLN A 120 -4.79 7.20 5.99
N ILE A 121 -4.89 7.63 4.73
CA ILE A 121 -4.63 9.00 4.34
C ILE A 121 -5.82 9.56 3.58
N THR A 122 -6.28 10.72 4.02
CA THR A 122 -7.36 11.46 3.36
C THR A 122 -6.81 12.78 2.83
N MET A 123 -7.00 13.00 1.53
CA MET A 123 -6.56 14.22 0.87
C MET A 123 -7.71 14.92 0.18
N GLN A 124 -7.56 16.23 -0.04
CA GLN A 124 -8.53 17.03 -0.77
C GLN A 124 -7.87 17.99 -1.74
N PHE A 125 -8.57 18.24 -2.85
CA PHE A 125 -8.13 19.13 -3.92
C PHE A 125 -9.29 19.54 -4.79
N MET A 126 -9.19 20.69 -5.46
CA MET A 126 -10.15 21.15 -6.48
C MET A 126 -9.47 21.05 -7.85
N PRO A 127 -9.85 20.09 -8.69
CA PRO A 127 -9.26 19.92 -10.02
C PRO A 127 -9.61 21.09 -10.95
N ASP A 128 -8.68 21.44 -11.84
CA ASP A 128 -8.96 22.32 -12.97
C ASP A 128 -9.49 21.48 -14.14
N VAL A 129 -10.82 21.24 -14.14
CA VAL A 129 -11.47 20.45 -15.19
C VAL A 129 -11.66 21.32 -16.42
N ARG A 130 -10.72 21.25 -17.37
CA ARG A 130 -10.78 21.93 -18.67
C ARG A 130 -10.78 20.90 -19.80
N GLY A 131 -11.95 20.59 -20.31
CA GLY A 131 -12.14 19.89 -21.59
C GLY A 131 -12.15 18.37 -21.51
N ALA A 132 -11.05 17.69 -21.29
CA ALA A 132 -11.03 16.22 -21.30
C ALA A 132 -11.68 15.62 -20.04
N ASP A 133 -12.37 14.50 -20.21
CA ASP A 133 -12.95 13.75 -19.11
C ASP A 133 -11.84 13.35 -18.12
N GLN A 134 -11.89 13.91 -16.91
CA GLN A 134 -11.08 13.52 -15.79
C GLN A 134 -11.92 12.63 -14.89
N PHE A 135 -11.33 11.59 -14.39
CA PHE A 135 -12.01 10.61 -13.54
C PHE A 135 -11.38 10.62 -12.14
N ASP A 136 -12.22 10.39 -11.13
CA ASP A 136 -11.76 10.14 -9.78
C ASP A 136 -11.16 8.73 -9.64
N CYS A 137 -10.64 8.39 -8.46
CA CYS A 137 -10.01 7.09 -8.24
C CYS A 137 -10.98 5.90 -8.29
N GLU A 138 -12.29 6.15 -8.30
CA GLU A 138 -13.33 5.14 -8.48
C GLU A 138 -13.82 5.04 -9.93
N GLY A 139 -13.32 5.91 -10.83
CA GLY A 139 -13.70 5.95 -12.23
C GLY A 139 -14.93 6.81 -12.54
N ASN A 140 -15.41 7.64 -11.61
CA ASN A 140 -16.50 8.58 -11.86
C ASN A 140 -15.95 9.86 -12.49
N ALA A 141 -16.70 10.44 -13.44
CA ALA A 141 -16.30 11.67 -14.11
C ALA A 141 -16.27 12.86 -13.14
N MET A 142 -15.16 13.60 -13.14
CA MET A 142 -15.02 14.80 -12.32
C MET A 142 -15.77 15.98 -12.92
N VAL A 143 -16.31 16.83 -12.03
CA VAL A 143 -17.08 18.03 -12.39
C VAL A 143 -16.37 19.27 -11.84
N ALA A 144 -16.24 20.31 -12.65
CA ALA A 144 -15.64 21.59 -12.25
C ALA A 144 -16.39 22.23 -11.07
N GLY A 145 -15.63 22.93 -10.20
CA GLY A 145 -16.20 23.62 -9.06
C GLY A 145 -16.52 22.74 -7.84
N ARG A 146 -16.09 21.48 -7.86
CA ARG A 146 -16.18 20.55 -6.73
C ARG A 146 -14.81 20.37 -6.09
N THR A 147 -14.77 20.33 -4.77
CA THR A 147 -13.58 19.86 -4.03
C THR A 147 -13.72 18.35 -3.84
N TYR A 148 -12.78 17.61 -4.39
CA TYR A 148 -12.71 16.16 -4.27
C TYR A 148 -11.95 15.77 -3.03
N VAL A 149 -12.40 14.67 -2.40
CA VAL A 149 -11.81 14.07 -1.20
C VAL A 149 -11.52 12.61 -1.51
N TYR A 150 -10.26 12.21 -1.42
CA TYR A 150 -9.83 10.82 -1.61
C TYR A 150 -9.31 10.26 -0.31
N ARG A 151 -9.76 9.06 0.03
CA ARG A 151 -9.28 8.30 1.18
C ARG A 151 -8.63 7.00 0.72
N TYR A 152 -7.38 6.80 1.08
CA TYR A 152 -6.66 5.55 0.87
C TYR A 152 -6.52 4.78 2.17
N TYR A 153 -6.88 3.49 2.15
CA TYR A 153 -6.90 2.63 3.32
C TYR A 153 -6.78 1.16 2.94
N VAL A 154 -6.31 0.33 3.86
CA VAL A 154 -6.30 -1.13 3.70
C VAL A 154 -7.58 -1.71 4.25
N ASP A 155 -8.17 -2.65 3.55
CA ASP A 155 -9.30 -3.43 4.01
C ASP A 155 -9.26 -4.85 3.45
N LYS A 156 -10.06 -5.74 4.04
CA LYS A 156 -10.18 -7.14 3.62
C LYS A 156 -10.80 -7.23 2.24
N LEU A 157 -10.22 -8.10 1.40
CA LEU A 157 -10.83 -8.40 0.10
C LEU A 157 -12.17 -9.10 0.29
N PRO A 158 -13.14 -8.92 -0.64
CA PRO A 158 -14.42 -9.62 -0.60
C PRO A 158 -14.26 -11.15 -0.53
N ASP A 159 -15.22 -11.83 0.08
CA ASP A 159 -15.17 -13.29 0.30
C ASP A 159 -14.95 -14.10 -0.99
N ASN A 160 -15.48 -13.63 -2.12
CA ASN A 160 -15.27 -14.27 -3.42
C ASN A 160 -13.84 -14.15 -3.96
N GLN A 161 -13.00 -13.31 -3.36
CA GLN A 161 -11.58 -13.14 -3.66
C GLN A 161 -10.67 -13.75 -2.58
N GLN A 162 -11.26 -14.26 -1.50
CA GLN A 162 -10.54 -15.02 -0.48
C GLN A 162 -10.31 -16.46 -0.97
N ILE A 163 -9.24 -17.09 -0.49
CA ILE A 163 -8.93 -18.50 -0.76
C ILE A 163 -9.15 -19.28 0.54
N GLU A 164 -10.10 -20.20 0.51
CA GLU A 164 -10.41 -21.04 1.67
C GLU A 164 -9.16 -21.79 2.18
N GLY A 165 -8.93 -21.77 3.47
CA GLY A 165 -7.75 -22.40 4.11
C GLY A 165 -6.42 -21.69 3.89
N SER A 166 -6.46 -20.48 3.32
CA SER A 166 -5.31 -19.60 3.10
C SER A 166 -5.24 -18.49 4.17
N LEU A 167 -4.29 -17.54 3.99
CA LEU A 167 -4.30 -16.28 4.71
C LEU A 167 -5.48 -15.42 4.27
N ASP A 168 -6.05 -14.66 5.21
CA ASP A 168 -6.93 -13.56 4.85
C ASP A 168 -6.18 -12.59 3.95
N ARG A 169 -6.84 -12.18 2.87
CA ARG A 169 -6.27 -11.27 1.88
C ARG A 169 -6.83 -9.89 2.06
N PHE A 170 -5.95 -8.93 2.00
CA PHE A 170 -6.25 -7.50 2.12
C PHE A 170 -5.83 -6.77 0.85
N GLY A 171 -6.33 -5.55 0.68
CA GLY A 171 -5.96 -4.70 -0.44
C GLY A 171 -5.96 -3.24 -0.04
N LEU A 172 -5.27 -2.41 -0.81
CA LEU A 172 -5.35 -0.96 -0.71
C LEU A 172 -6.51 -0.47 -1.57
N TYR A 173 -7.41 0.25 -0.94
CA TYR A 173 -8.60 0.85 -1.56
C TYR A 173 -8.46 2.35 -1.65
N CYS A 174 -9.08 2.95 -2.66
CA CYS A 174 -9.36 4.36 -2.74
C CYS A 174 -10.87 4.58 -2.69
N ASP A 175 -11.32 5.48 -1.84
CA ASP A 175 -12.71 5.89 -1.67
C ASP A 175 -12.79 7.39 -2.00
N ALA A 176 -13.60 7.75 -2.99
CA ALA A 176 -13.70 9.10 -3.53
C ALA A 176 -15.03 9.75 -3.17
N GLY A 177 -14.96 10.98 -2.74
CA GLY A 177 -16.12 11.82 -2.53
C GLY A 177 -15.87 13.25 -2.98
N PHE A 178 -16.87 14.08 -2.88
CA PHE A 178 -16.75 15.52 -3.17
C PHE A 178 -17.70 16.36 -2.32
N TYR A 179 -17.38 17.63 -2.21
CA TYR A 179 -18.27 18.63 -1.65
C TYR A 179 -18.20 19.95 -2.45
N VAL A 180 -19.17 20.80 -2.27
CA VAL A 180 -19.19 22.21 -2.69
C VAL A 180 -19.47 23.08 -1.46
N ASP A 181 -19.24 24.38 -1.51
CA ASP A 181 -19.36 25.29 -0.37
C ASP A 181 -20.75 25.23 0.32
N SER A 182 -21.80 24.88 -0.41
CA SER A 182 -23.15 24.70 0.12
C SER A 182 -23.47 23.29 0.62
N SER A 183 -22.51 22.35 0.51
CA SER A 183 -22.72 20.97 0.97
C SER A 183 -22.78 20.91 2.50
N ASN A 184 -23.58 19.99 3.00
CA ASN A 184 -23.64 19.64 4.41
C ASN A 184 -22.91 18.32 4.75
N SER A 185 -22.36 17.67 3.75
CA SER A 185 -21.54 16.44 3.91
C SER A 185 -20.64 16.24 2.68
N VAL A 186 -19.64 15.37 2.80
CA VAL A 186 -18.87 14.87 1.64
C VAL A 186 -19.70 13.77 0.99
N VAL A 187 -20.15 14.02 -0.24
CA VAL A 187 -20.99 13.08 -0.98
C VAL A 187 -20.11 11.99 -1.58
N GLY A 188 -20.46 10.73 -1.40
CA GLY A 188 -19.76 9.55 -1.95
C GLY A 188 -18.72 8.94 -1.00
N LEU A 189 -18.14 9.72 -0.12
CA LEU A 189 -17.13 9.22 0.82
C LEU A 189 -17.76 8.27 1.86
N GLY A 190 -17.11 7.15 2.15
CA GLY A 190 -17.60 6.14 3.09
C GLY A 190 -18.43 5.03 2.42
N ALA A 191 -18.64 5.11 1.09
CA ALA A 191 -19.19 4.03 0.28
C ALA A 191 -18.13 2.91 0.05
N ASN A 192 -18.39 2.00 -0.86
CA ASN A 192 -17.46 0.93 -1.21
C ASN A 192 -16.31 1.48 -2.07
N GLY A 193 -15.17 1.70 -1.49
CA GLY A 193 -13.99 2.15 -2.22
C GLY A 193 -13.54 1.19 -3.32
N GLN A 194 -12.87 1.72 -4.34
CA GLN A 194 -12.28 0.96 -5.44
C GLN A 194 -10.96 0.31 -4.99
N LEU A 195 -10.81 -0.99 -5.26
CA LEU A 195 -9.56 -1.70 -5.02
C LEU A 195 -8.47 -1.23 -6.00
N ILE A 196 -7.36 -0.73 -5.46
CA ILE A 196 -6.22 -0.21 -6.23
C ILE A 196 -5.06 -1.21 -6.28
N ILE A 197 -4.72 -1.80 -5.14
CA ILE A 197 -3.63 -2.79 -5.05
C ILE A 197 -4.13 -4.01 -4.27
N GLN A 198 -4.02 -5.19 -4.86
CA GLN A 198 -4.32 -6.45 -4.17
C GLN A 198 -3.16 -6.91 -3.30
N ASN A 199 -3.47 -7.73 -2.30
CA ASN A 199 -2.50 -8.40 -1.43
C ASN A 199 -1.60 -7.41 -0.68
N VAL A 200 -2.18 -6.38 -0.09
CA VAL A 200 -1.51 -5.40 0.77
C VAL A 200 -1.83 -5.73 2.22
N ASP A 201 -0.85 -6.24 2.95
CA ASP A 201 -1.01 -6.65 4.36
C ASP A 201 -0.97 -5.46 5.32
N ALA A 202 -0.26 -4.39 4.97
CA ALA A 202 -0.20 -3.16 5.76
C ALA A 202 0.09 -1.93 4.90
N PHE A 203 -0.45 -0.79 5.32
CA PHE A 203 -0.17 0.53 4.80
C PHE A 203 0.26 1.46 5.94
N LYS A 204 1.42 2.12 5.81
CA LYS A 204 1.96 3.06 6.77
C LYS A 204 2.26 4.40 6.12
N VAL A 205 1.96 5.47 6.87
CA VAL A 205 2.16 6.85 6.45
C VAL A 205 3.06 7.55 7.47
N ARG A 206 4.10 8.22 6.98
CA ARG A 206 4.93 9.10 7.79
C ARG A 206 4.96 10.48 7.13
N LEU A 207 4.79 11.52 7.92
CA LEU A 207 4.71 12.89 7.46
C LEU A 207 6.11 13.53 7.48
N LEU A 208 6.51 14.18 6.39
CA LEU A 208 7.63 15.10 6.39
C LEU A 208 7.10 16.49 6.74
N VAL A 209 7.48 16.99 7.89
CA VAL A 209 6.97 18.25 8.43
C VAL A 209 8.05 19.31 8.49
N LYS A 210 7.64 20.56 8.26
CA LYS A 210 8.45 21.76 8.46
C LYS A 210 7.98 22.45 9.75
N ASN A 211 8.88 22.53 10.73
CA ASN A 211 8.64 23.24 11.97
C ASN A 211 8.69 24.77 11.76
N PRO A 212 8.17 25.58 12.71
CA PRO A 212 8.23 27.04 12.63
C PRO A 212 9.65 27.63 12.50
N ASP A 213 10.66 26.94 13.02
CA ASP A 213 12.08 27.28 12.91
C ASP A 213 12.71 26.91 11.57
N GLY A 214 11.93 26.35 10.64
CA GLY A 214 12.37 25.93 9.31
C GLY A 214 12.94 24.51 9.24
N ASN A 215 13.15 23.83 10.37
CA ASN A 215 13.71 22.47 10.40
C ASN A 215 12.70 21.43 9.86
N LEU A 216 13.23 20.48 9.09
CA LEU A 216 12.47 19.37 8.54
C LEU A 216 12.67 18.12 9.39
N ARG A 217 11.58 17.40 9.65
CA ARG A 217 11.63 16.09 10.30
C ARG A 217 10.55 15.16 9.80
N TYR A 218 10.82 13.86 9.84
CA TYR A 218 9.78 12.85 9.69
C TYR A 218 9.11 12.57 11.04
N THR A 219 7.80 12.35 11.01
CA THR A 219 6.99 12.05 12.18
C THR A 219 5.83 11.13 11.80
N THR A 220 5.33 10.33 12.73
CA THR A 220 4.09 9.58 12.55
C THR A 220 2.89 10.52 12.59
N ILE A 221 1.72 10.03 12.18
CA ILE A 221 0.47 10.83 12.22
C ILE A 221 0.16 11.23 13.66
N ASP A 222 0.21 10.30 14.60
CA ASP A 222 -0.13 10.54 16.02
C ASP A 222 0.83 11.52 16.68
N GLU A 223 2.14 11.37 16.44
CA GLU A 223 3.15 12.31 16.95
C GLU A 223 2.95 13.72 16.38
N TYR A 224 2.57 13.82 15.09
CA TYR A 224 2.25 15.10 14.48
C TYR A 224 1.06 15.76 15.15
N LEU A 225 -0.05 15.03 15.30
CA LEU A 225 -1.26 15.54 15.92
C LEU A 225 -1.01 15.96 17.39
N ALA A 226 -0.23 15.18 18.13
CA ALA A 226 0.15 15.51 19.51
C ALA A 226 1.08 16.73 19.60
N SER A 227 1.86 17.03 18.55
CA SER A 227 2.77 18.17 18.52
C SER A 227 2.09 19.50 18.18
N MET A 228 0.87 19.47 17.67
CA MET A 228 0.13 20.66 17.26
C MET A 228 -0.52 21.37 18.46
N PRO A 229 -0.48 22.71 18.53
CA PRO A 229 -1.08 23.45 19.64
C PRO A 229 -2.60 23.22 19.68
N VAL A 230 -3.13 23.06 20.89
CA VAL A 230 -4.59 22.84 21.13
C VAL A 230 -5.38 24.12 20.85
N SER A 231 -4.87 25.27 21.22
CA SER A 231 -5.50 26.58 20.99
C SER A 231 -4.98 27.21 19.70
N VAL A 232 -5.84 28.00 19.04
CA VAL A 232 -5.42 28.81 17.89
C VAL A 232 -4.40 29.84 18.37
N VAL A 233 -3.18 29.68 17.93
CA VAL A 233 -2.07 30.62 18.11
C VAL A 233 -1.72 31.26 16.77
N ASP A 234 -0.73 32.12 16.74
CA ASP A 234 -0.23 32.68 15.48
C ASP A 234 0.04 31.54 14.48
N GLU A 235 -0.49 31.67 13.27
CA GLU A 235 -0.33 30.68 12.19
C GLU A 235 1.13 30.33 11.88
N LYS A 236 2.06 31.23 12.21
CA LYS A 236 3.51 31.01 12.09
C LYS A 236 4.04 29.92 13.04
N GLN A 237 3.27 29.56 14.06
CA GLN A 237 3.65 28.52 15.02
C GLN A 237 3.16 27.12 14.60
N TYR A 238 2.43 27.01 13.52
CA TYR A 238 1.96 25.71 13.05
C TYR A 238 3.05 24.92 12.37
N VAL A 239 3.09 23.64 12.67
CA VAL A 239 3.90 22.65 11.94
C VAL A 239 3.18 22.29 10.66
N ASN A 240 3.82 22.49 9.51
CA ASN A 240 3.21 22.23 8.22
C ASN A 240 3.76 20.95 7.60
N VAL A 241 2.88 20.16 6.98
CA VAL A 241 3.26 18.98 6.21
C VAL A 241 3.69 19.40 4.82
N VAL A 242 4.92 19.02 4.43
CA VAL A 242 5.51 19.36 3.13
C VAL A 242 5.78 18.14 2.25
N GLY A 243 5.67 16.96 2.82
CA GLY A 243 5.81 15.70 2.10
C GLY A 243 5.27 14.53 2.89
N ILE A 244 5.12 13.42 2.21
CA ILE A 244 4.57 12.18 2.75
C ILE A 244 5.46 11.03 2.33
N GLU A 245 5.81 10.19 3.29
CA GLU A 245 6.43 8.90 3.03
C GLU A 245 5.36 7.82 3.18
N LEU A 246 5.15 7.09 2.11
CA LEU A 246 4.20 5.98 2.01
C LEU A 246 4.96 4.67 2.13
N GLY A 247 4.42 3.73 2.86
CA GLY A 247 4.95 2.39 2.97
C GLY A 247 3.87 1.33 2.84
N LEU A 248 4.14 0.31 2.04
CA LEU A 248 3.28 -0.84 1.83
C LEU A 248 4.02 -2.12 2.21
N LEU A 249 3.32 -3.03 2.87
CA LEU A 249 3.72 -4.43 2.96
C LEU A 249 2.87 -5.22 1.97
N VAL A 250 3.49 -5.70 0.91
CA VAL A 250 2.79 -6.44 -0.16
C VAL A 250 3.14 -7.91 -0.09
N THR A 251 2.12 -8.75 -0.22
CA THR A 251 2.21 -10.21 -0.13
C THR A 251 2.05 -10.85 -1.51
N SER A 252 2.72 -11.97 -1.77
CA SER A 252 2.55 -12.72 -3.01
C SER A 252 1.13 -13.29 -3.15
N ALA A 253 0.60 -13.25 -4.38
CA ALA A 253 -0.72 -13.79 -4.67
C ALA A 253 -0.76 -15.33 -4.50
N GLN A 254 0.36 -16.01 -4.73
CA GLN A 254 0.48 -17.44 -4.63
C GLN A 254 1.44 -17.85 -3.51
N SER A 255 1.19 -19.03 -2.93
CA SER A 255 2.12 -19.65 -1.99
C SER A 255 3.39 -20.08 -2.72
N ILE A 256 4.55 -19.73 -2.15
CA ILE A 256 5.87 -20.17 -2.65
C ILE A 256 6.27 -21.56 -2.16
N GLY A 257 5.37 -22.26 -1.46
CA GLY A 257 5.57 -23.62 -0.93
C GLY A 257 5.96 -23.66 0.55
N ALA A 258 6.03 -24.89 1.08
CA ALA A 258 6.23 -25.14 2.50
C ALA A 258 7.71 -25.01 2.97
N ASP A 259 8.59 -24.43 2.18
CA ASP A 259 9.99 -24.22 2.59
C ASP A 259 10.05 -23.05 3.58
N ALA A 260 9.58 -23.34 4.81
CA ALA A 260 9.51 -22.41 5.93
C ALA A 260 10.87 -21.77 6.29
N SER A 261 11.97 -22.28 5.73
CA SER A 261 13.31 -21.74 5.95
C SER A 261 13.52 -20.38 5.28
N LEU A 262 12.71 -20.02 4.26
CA LEU A 262 12.88 -18.81 3.49
C LEU A 262 12.07 -17.62 4.01
N ASN A 263 11.05 -17.83 4.83
CA ASN A 263 10.16 -16.75 5.28
C ASN A 263 9.67 -16.93 6.73
N THR A 264 10.60 -16.94 7.67
CA THR A 264 10.30 -16.93 9.12
C THR A 264 10.07 -15.52 9.66
N ARG A 265 10.20 -14.50 8.82
CA ARG A 265 10.12 -13.10 9.27
C ARG A 265 8.67 -12.72 9.54
N THR A 266 8.41 -12.23 10.75
CA THR A 266 7.11 -11.73 11.21
C THR A 266 7.10 -10.22 11.41
N GLU A 267 8.26 -9.58 11.45
CA GLU A 267 8.44 -8.15 11.69
C GLU A 267 9.02 -7.47 10.44
N TYR A 268 8.44 -6.34 10.06
CA TYR A 268 8.84 -5.57 8.89
C TYR A 268 8.95 -4.10 9.24
N MET A 269 9.96 -3.42 8.69
CA MET A 269 10.09 -1.97 8.78
C MET A 269 9.46 -1.33 7.55
N ILE A 270 8.42 -0.50 7.74
CA ILE A 270 7.63 0.13 6.68
C ILE A 270 7.53 1.62 6.98
N ALA A 271 7.99 2.49 6.08
CA ALA A 271 8.04 3.95 6.30
C ALA A 271 8.60 4.32 7.70
N GLY A 272 9.68 3.66 8.11
CA GLY A 272 10.32 3.89 9.41
C GLY A 272 9.50 3.47 10.63
N GLN A 273 8.44 2.70 10.45
CA GLN A 273 7.60 2.13 11.51
C GLN A 273 7.71 0.61 11.50
N GLU A 274 7.80 0.00 12.68
CA GLU A 274 7.81 -1.46 12.82
C GLU A 274 6.38 -2.00 12.74
N VAL A 275 6.21 -3.04 11.94
CA VAL A 275 4.93 -3.71 11.72
C VAL A 275 5.13 -5.21 11.96
N GLU A 276 4.38 -5.77 12.89
CA GLU A 276 4.36 -7.19 13.22
C GLU A 276 3.12 -7.86 12.63
N LEU A 277 3.32 -9.01 11.96
CA LEU A 277 2.20 -9.79 11.40
C LEU A 277 1.38 -10.44 12.51
N GLN A 278 0.08 -10.60 12.27
CA GLN A 278 -0.76 -11.44 13.11
C GLN A 278 -0.28 -12.90 13.07
N ASP A 279 -0.45 -13.60 14.19
CA ASP A 279 -0.06 -15.01 14.29
C ASP A 279 -0.93 -15.88 13.39
N ASN A 280 -0.34 -16.42 12.33
CA ASN A 280 -0.99 -17.33 11.41
C ASN A 280 0.01 -18.38 10.89
N THR A 281 -0.37 -19.65 10.98
CA THR A 281 0.46 -20.78 10.55
C THR A 281 0.80 -20.77 9.06
N ASN A 282 0.05 -20.02 8.26
CA ASN A 282 0.29 -19.89 6.82
C ASN A 282 1.24 -18.73 6.46
N ASN A 283 1.66 -17.90 7.43
CA ASN A 283 2.53 -16.74 7.14
C ASN A 283 3.82 -17.11 6.39
N GLY A 284 4.47 -18.21 6.78
CA GLY A 284 5.70 -18.68 6.13
C GLY A 284 5.55 -19.18 4.70
N LYS A 285 4.35 -19.34 4.19
CA LYS A 285 4.09 -19.83 2.83
C LYS A 285 4.05 -18.73 1.77
N TYR A 286 4.02 -17.46 2.17
CA TYR A 286 3.88 -16.32 1.27
C TYR A 286 5.08 -15.40 1.35
N LEU A 287 5.51 -14.92 0.19
CA LEU A 287 6.56 -13.91 0.11
C LEU A 287 5.97 -12.53 0.43
N ARG A 288 6.72 -11.73 1.20
CA ARG A 288 6.36 -10.35 1.54
C ARG A 288 7.49 -9.40 1.23
N GLN A 289 7.13 -8.22 0.75
CA GLN A 289 8.08 -7.15 0.50
C GLN A 289 7.55 -5.82 1.04
N ALA A 290 8.37 -5.14 1.83
CA ALA A 290 8.14 -3.75 2.19
C ALA A 290 8.63 -2.85 1.06
N ILE A 291 7.77 -1.92 0.62
CA ILE A 291 8.07 -0.95 -0.43
C ILE A 291 7.73 0.43 0.12
N THR A 292 8.66 1.38 -0.03
CA THR A 292 8.50 2.74 0.52
C THR A 292 8.74 3.76 -0.59
N GLN A 293 7.93 4.82 -0.60
CA GLN A 293 8.07 5.94 -1.53
C GLN A 293 7.81 7.26 -0.83
N VAL A 294 8.65 8.27 -1.15
CA VAL A 294 8.49 9.64 -0.64
C VAL A 294 7.88 10.53 -1.71
N VAL A 295 6.89 11.31 -1.32
CA VAL A 295 6.15 12.25 -2.18
C VAL A 295 6.23 13.64 -1.57
N GLY A 296 6.81 14.60 -2.28
CA GLY A 296 6.74 16.01 -1.92
C GLY A 296 5.39 16.62 -2.33
N LEU A 297 4.75 17.35 -1.43
CA LEU A 297 3.51 18.05 -1.72
C LEU A 297 3.82 19.35 -2.46
N ARG A 298 3.50 19.41 -3.76
CA ARG A 298 3.86 20.53 -4.64
C ARG A 298 3.14 21.83 -4.28
N ASN A 299 1.90 21.73 -3.86
CA ASN A 299 1.02 22.88 -3.62
C ASN A 299 1.19 23.45 -2.20
N THR A 300 2.32 23.22 -1.57
CA THR A 300 2.70 23.70 -0.23
C THR A 300 3.94 24.58 -0.24
N LEU A 301 4.58 24.80 -1.39
CA LEU A 301 5.91 25.41 -1.49
C LEU A 301 5.89 26.92 -1.79
N GLY A 302 4.73 27.55 -1.88
CA GLY A 302 4.59 28.94 -2.30
C GLY A 302 4.23 29.94 -1.21
N ALA A 303 4.01 29.51 0.03
CA ALA A 303 3.70 30.39 1.14
C ALA A 303 4.94 30.59 2.04
N GLU A 304 5.77 31.58 1.74
CA GLU A 304 6.74 32.17 2.67
C GLU A 304 6.08 33.32 3.47
#